data_379be0a14b247912ba020104ad2f28d0
#
_entry.id   379be0a14b247912ba020104ad2f28d0
#
_cell.length_a   1.000
_cell.length_b   1.000
_cell.length_c   1.000
_cell.angle_alpha   90.00
_cell.angle_beta   90.00
_cell.angle_gamma   90.00
#
_symmetry.space_group_name_H-M   'P 1'
#
loop_
_entity.id
_entity.type
_entity.pdbx_description
1 polymer ?
#
loop_
_entity_poly.entity_id
_entity_poly.type
_entity_poly.pdbx_seq_one_letter_code
_entity_poly.pdbx_strand_id
1 'polypeptide(L)'
;MKKFISIGLSILLALSCLTGCGGGDNGAGNDGATVFKIGGIGPLTGGAASYGDAVNKGAQIAVEEINANGGINGYQIEFKMADDEHLAEKAVNAYNDLKDWGMQLLMGTVTSAPCIEVEGKAVADNMFLLTPSGTAVECISGDNAFRLCFSDPTQGTKSAEFIGTNSLAKKVAVIYDISDPYSIGIYEAFQKEAANQGIEIVSVETFTGESKTDFTVQVQKAKDSGAELLFLPIYYQEASLILRQADSIGFEPKVFGCDGLDGILDVLDKELCEDVMFLTPFAPDADDDLTNKFVKAYADKFDGKVPIQFAADAYDAIYAIKLAAEKANVTPDMSVSELCDALSAAMLEIELEGLTGTITWDASGEPNKEPKAVIIKDGAYNAMQ
;
A
#
# COMPACT_ATOMS: atom_id res chain seq x y z
N MET A 1 -26.35 -72.97 5.85
CA MET A 1 -25.32 -74.01 6.08
C MET A 1 -24.04 -73.30 6.56
N LYS A 2 -23.72 -73.67 7.78
CA LYS A 2 -22.36 -73.92 8.30
C LYS A 2 -21.37 -72.76 8.16
N LYS A 3 -20.71 -72.25 9.17
CA LYS A 3 -20.26 -72.59 10.54
C LYS A 3 -19.00 -71.75 10.77
N PHE A 4 -18.92 -70.98 11.90
CA PHE A 4 -17.93 -71.05 12.98
C PHE A 4 -16.45 -70.81 12.60
N ILE A 5 -15.63 -70.02 13.29
CA ILE A 5 -15.12 -70.07 14.70
C ILE A 5 -14.22 -68.81 14.84
N SER A 6 -14.33 -67.84 15.70
CA SER A 6 -14.01 -67.55 17.10
C SER A 6 -12.58 -67.88 17.55
N ILE A 7 -12.14 -67.04 18.52
CA ILE A 7 -10.97 -67.11 19.44
C ILE A 7 -9.96 -65.99 19.16
N GLY A 8 -9.60 -65.03 20.00
CA GLY A 8 -9.81 -64.82 21.41
C GLY A 8 -8.60 -64.14 22.00
N LEU A 9 -8.88 -63.22 22.91
CA LEU A 9 -8.19 -62.95 24.17
C LEU A 9 -6.71 -62.55 24.18
N SER A 10 -6.26 -61.47 24.77
CA SER A 10 -6.18 -61.03 26.17
C SER A 10 -5.50 -59.69 26.27
N ILE A 11 -6.06 -58.70 26.87
CA ILE A 11 -5.85 -58.07 28.19
C ILE A 11 -4.39 -57.98 28.63
N LEU A 12 -3.90 -56.71 28.80
CA LEU A 12 -3.22 -56.30 30.04
C LEU A 12 -3.38 -54.79 30.28
N LEU A 13 -4.06 -54.45 31.39
CA LEU A 13 -4.08 -53.16 32.05
C LEU A 13 -2.72 -52.87 32.70
N ALA A 14 -2.29 -51.63 32.68
CA ALA A 14 -1.49 -51.07 33.76
C ALA A 14 -1.86 -49.60 33.97
N LEU A 15 -2.58 -49.38 35.05
CA LEU A 15 -2.88 -48.12 35.70
C LEU A 15 -1.62 -47.62 36.43
N SER A 16 -1.24 -46.35 36.28
CA SER A 16 -0.57 -45.62 37.31
C SER A 16 -0.96 -44.16 37.30
N CYS A 17 -1.85 -43.80 38.21
CA CYS A 17 -2.11 -42.43 38.65
C CYS A 17 -0.92 -41.92 39.44
N LEU A 18 -0.49 -40.68 39.16
CA LEU A 18 0.14 -39.83 40.16
C LEU A 18 -0.32 -38.39 39.96
N THR A 19 -1.09 -37.96 40.93
CA THR A 19 -1.54 -36.58 41.18
C THR A 19 -0.35 -35.70 41.54
N GLY A 20 -0.32 -34.51 40.94
CA GLY A 20 0.52 -33.40 41.33
C GLY A 20 -0.20 -32.09 41.04
N CYS A 21 -0.90 -31.57 42.09
CA CYS A 21 -1.39 -30.18 42.09
C CYS A 21 -0.20 -29.23 42.30
N GLY A 22 -0.10 -28.21 41.48
CA GLY A 22 0.77 -27.05 41.68
C GLY A 22 0.27 -25.91 40.80
N GLY A 23 -0.23 -24.85 41.47
CA GLY A 23 -1.02 -23.76 40.89
C GLY A 23 -0.26 -22.82 39.98
N GLY A 24 -1.05 -22.20 39.17
CA GLY A 24 -1.09 -20.80 38.71
C GLY A 24 0.14 -20.26 38.04
N ASP A 25 0.06 -20.13 36.72
CA ASP A 25 0.33 -18.85 36.09
C ASP A 25 -0.31 -18.87 34.68
N ASN A 26 -1.29 -17.97 34.43
CA ASN A 26 -1.83 -17.74 33.12
C ASN A 26 -0.87 -16.82 32.33
N GLY A 27 0.27 -17.35 31.93
CA GLY A 27 1.02 -16.84 30.81
C GLY A 27 0.56 -17.62 29.58
N ALA A 28 -0.11 -16.98 28.64
CA ALA A 28 -0.30 -17.55 27.33
C ALA A 28 1.09 -17.66 26.67
N GLY A 29 1.78 -18.75 26.97
CA GLY A 29 2.97 -19.17 26.23
C GLY A 29 2.51 -19.54 24.85
N ASN A 30 2.99 -18.81 23.87
CA ASN A 30 2.87 -19.14 22.46
C ASN A 30 3.62 -20.46 22.26
N ASP A 31 2.90 -21.57 22.10
CA ASP A 31 3.50 -22.89 21.83
C ASP A 31 4.25 -22.79 20.50
N GLY A 32 5.58 -22.50 20.56
CA GLY A 32 6.58 -22.42 19.52
C GLY A 32 6.06 -22.15 18.12
N ALA A 33 5.74 -20.88 17.81
CA ALA A 33 5.36 -20.52 16.45
C ALA A 33 6.48 -20.91 15.48
N THR A 34 6.14 -21.63 14.43
CA THR A 34 7.11 -22.16 13.45
C THR A 34 7.20 -21.29 12.21
N VAL A 35 6.37 -20.25 12.10
CA VAL A 35 6.28 -19.33 10.95
C VAL A 35 6.05 -17.90 11.43
N PHE A 36 6.54 -16.92 10.67
CA PHE A 36 6.14 -15.52 10.84
C PHE A 36 4.78 -15.30 10.20
N LYS A 37 3.81 -14.79 10.96
CA LYS A 37 2.48 -14.43 10.44
C LYS A 37 2.41 -12.93 10.16
N ILE A 38 2.46 -12.57 8.88
CA ILE A 38 2.35 -11.20 8.41
C ILE A 38 0.93 -10.97 7.91
N GLY A 39 0.22 -10.02 8.53
CA GLY A 39 -1.08 -9.55 8.04
C GLY A 39 -0.92 -8.48 6.98
N GLY A 40 -1.84 -8.46 6.01
CA GLY A 40 -2.04 -7.37 5.07
C GLY A 40 -3.48 -6.86 5.17
N ILE A 41 -3.69 -5.56 5.02
CA ILE A 41 -5.02 -4.95 4.95
C ILE A 41 -5.06 -3.99 3.77
N GLY A 42 -6.12 -4.03 2.98
CA GLY A 42 -6.32 -3.10 1.87
C GLY A 42 -7.56 -3.45 1.06
N PRO A 43 -7.97 -2.57 0.14
CA PRO A 43 -9.19 -2.75 -0.64
C PRO A 43 -9.00 -3.85 -1.70
N LEU A 44 -9.56 -5.04 -1.45
CA LEU A 44 -9.62 -6.10 -2.46
C LEU A 44 -10.90 -5.98 -3.31
N THR A 45 -11.88 -5.22 -2.82
CA THR A 45 -13.13 -4.88 -3.50
C THR A 45 -13.43 -3.39 -3.37
N GLY A 46 -14.44 -2.89 -4.12
CA GLY A 46 -14.83 -1.47 -4.10
C GLY A 46 -14.01 -0.58 -5.03
N GLY A 47 -14.09 0.74 -4.82
CA GLY A 47 -13.56 1.76 -5.74
C GLY A 47 -12.03 1.86 -5.84
N ALA A 48 -11.30 1.29 -4.89
CA ALA A 48 -9.83 1.29 -4.87
C ALA A 48 -9.25 -0.15 -5.01
N ALA A 49 -10.05 -1.09 -5.53
CA ALA A 49 -9.69 -2.51 -5.56
C ALA A 49 -8.41 -2.83 -6.34
N SER A 50 -8.08 -2.07 -7.38
CA SER A 50 -6.84 -2.27 -8.15
C SER A 50 -5.60 -2.11 -7.28
N TYR A 51 -5.60 -1.21 -6.30
CA TYR A 51 -4.46 -1.02 -5.40
C TYR A 51 -4.28 -2.22 -4.46
N GLY A 52 -5.35 -2.65 -3.78
CA GLY A 52 -5.27 -3.78 -2.85
C GLY A 52 -4.95 -5.10 -3.55
N ASP A 53 -5.49 -5.33 -4.75
CA ASP A 53 -5.14 -6.49 -5.60
C ASP A 53 -3.64 -6.47 -5.97
N ALA A 54 -3.12 -5.31 -6.34
CA ALA A 54 -1.70 -5.14 -6.68
C ALA A 54 -0.80 -5.37 -5.46
N VAL A 55 -1.13 -4.77 -4.29
CA VAL A 55 -0.42 -4.99 -3.02
C VAL A 55 -0.40 -6.47 -2.65
N ASN A 56 -1.56 -7.13 -2.68
CA ASN A 56 -1.66 -8.55 -2.37
C ASN A 56 -0.77 -9.40 -3.29
N LYS A 57 -0.75 -9.11 -4.59
CA LYS A 57 0.05 -9.83 -5.59
C LYS A 57 1.55 -9.58 -5.44
N GLY A 58 1.96 -8.35 -5.21
CA GLY A 58 3.36 -7.99 -4.95
C GLY A 58 3.89 -8.69 -3.70
N ALA A 59 3.13 -8.62 -2.60
CA ALA A 59 3.46 -9.30 -1.36
C ALA A 59 3.57 -10.83 -1.52
N GLN A 60 2.64 -11.46 -2.27
CA GLN A 60 2.71 -12.90 -2.54
C GLN A 60 3.99 -13.31 -3.28
N ILE A 61 4.43 -12.53 -4.27
CA ILE A 61 5.69 -12.82 -4.99
C ILE A 61 6.87 -12.73 -4.02
N ALA A 62 6.96 -11.66 -3.22
CA ALA A 62 8.04 -11.49 -2.26
C ALA A 62 8.07 -12.62 -1.23
N VAL A 63 6.93 -12.98 -0.66
CA VAL A 63 6.80 -14.06 0.33
C VAL A 63 7.23 -15.41 -0.27
N GLU A 64 6.80 -15.73 -1.48
CA GLU A 64 7.19 -16.96 -2.16
C GLU A 64 8.70 -17.02 -2.44
N GLU A 65 9.29 -15.91 -2.90
CA GLU A 65 10.74 -15.84 -3.14
C GLU A 65 11.53 -15.99 -1.83
N ILE A 66 11.12 -15.30 -0.77
CA ILE A 66 11.77 -15.37 0.53
C ILE A 66 11.67 -16.78 1.10
N ASN A 67 10.49 -17.39 1.05
CA ASN A 67 10.25 -18.74 1.53
C ASN A 67 11.05 -19.78 0.75
N ALA A 68 11.15 -19.65 -0.57
CA ALA A 68 11.96 -20.52 -1.42
C ALA A 68 13.46 -20.42 -1.10
N ASN A 69 13.91 -19.27 -0.57
CA ASN A 69 15.30 -19.01 -0.18
C ASN A 69 15.56 -19.27 1.32
N GLY A 70 14.67 -19.98 2.03
CA GLY A 70 14.87 -20.40 3.42
C GLY A 70 14.14 -19.56 4.46
N GLY A 71 13.33 -18.58 4.06
CA GLY A 71 12.53 -17.74 4.97
C GLY A 71 13.35 -16.63 5.64
N ILE A 72 12.85 -16.14 6.76
CA ILE A 72 13.49 -15.14 7.63
C ILE A 72 14.15 -15.90 8.80
N ASN A 73 15.47 -15.78 8.98
CA ASN A 73 16.22 -16.50 10.04
C ASN A 73 15.96 -18.03 10.06
N GLY A 74 15.60 -18.62 8.89
CA GLY A 74 15.27 -20.05 8.79
C GLY A 74 13.79 -20.39 9.01
N TYR A 75 12.93 -19.41 9.28
CA TYR A 75 11.49 -19.56 9.48
C TYR A 75 10.72 -19.09 8.25
N GLN A 76 9.68 -19.83 7.87
CA GLN A 76 8.81 -19.46 6.76
C GLN A 76 7.90 -18.29 7.12
N ILE A 77 7.40 -17.57 6.12
CA ILE A 77 6.38 -16.54 6.23
C ILE A 77 5.02 -17.13 5.83
N GLU A 78 4.01 -16.89 6.64
CA GLU A 78 2.60 -17.03 6.27
C GLU A 78 1.99 -15.63 6.13
N PHE A 79 1.52 -15.29 4.92
CA PHE A 79 0.92 -14.00 4.61
C PHE A 79 -0.58 -14.12 4.39
N LYS A 80 -1.35 -13.23 5.01
CA LYS A 80 -2.80 -13.18 4.84
C LYS A 80 -3.26 -11.75 4.60
N MET A 81 -3.90 -11.50 3.45
CA MET A 81 -4.53 -10.23 3.10
C MET A 81 -6.00 -10.21 3.49
N ALA A 82 -6.47 -9.12 4.11
CA ALA A 82 -7.85 -8.87 4.48
C ALA A 82 -8.39 -7.65 3.72
N ASP A 83 -9.66 -7.71 3.30
CA ASP A 83 -10.35 -6.67 2.54
C ASP A 83 -10.91 -5.59 3.48
N ASP A 84 -10.56 -4.33 3.25
CA ASP A 84 -11.13 -3.18 3.94
C ASP A 84 -12.14 -2.38 3.08
N GLU A 85 -12.31 -2.74 1.81
CA GLU A 85 -13.20 -2.08 0.86
C GLU A 85 -12.96 -0.55 0.76
N HIS A 86 -11.77 -0.07 1.15
CA HIS A 86 -11.43 1.35 1.29
C HIS A 86 -12.30 2.07 2.35
N LEU A 87 -12.69 1.37 3.41
CA LEU A 87 -13.52 1.89 4.50
C LEU A 87 -12.81 1.72 5.85
N ALA A 88 -12.61 2.83 6.57
CA ALA A 88 -11.88 2.84 7.84
C ALA A 88 -12.46 1.86 8.89
N GLU A 89 -13.79 1.78 9.03
CA GLU A 89 -14.44 0.84 9.95
C GLU A 89 -14.15 -0.64 9.58
N LYS A 90 -14.13 -0.95 8.27
CA LYS A 90 -13.81 -2.30 7.81
C LYS A 90 -12.35 -2.65 8.00
N ALA A 91 -11.45 -1.69 7.83
CA ALA A 91 -10.02 -1.87 8.10
C ALA A 91 -9.77 -2.21 9.58
N VAL A 92 -10.46 -1.55 10.53
CA VAL A 92 -10.39 -1.90 11.94
C VAL A 92 -10.90 -3.32 12.22
N ASN A 93 -11.99 -3.73 11.55
CA ASN A 93 -12.50 -5.10 11.69
C ASN A 93 -11.49 -6.12 11.11
N ALA A 94 -10.94 -5.86 9.93
CA ALA A 94 -9.90 -6.67 9.31
C ALA A 94 -8.65 -6.80 10.20
N TYR A 95 -8.23 -5.72 10.85
CA TYR A 95 -7.13 -5.74 11.82
C TYR A 95 -7.42 -6.69 12.99
N ASN A 96 -8.61 -6.62 13.58
CA ASN A 96 -9.01 -7.52 14.67
C ASN A 96 -9.07 -8.99 14.21
N ASP A 97 -9.63 -9.27 13.04
CA ASP A 97 -9.68 -10.63 12.47
C ASP A 97 -8.27 -11.20 12.20
N LEU A 98 -7.34 -10.36 11.79
CA LEU A 98 -5.94 -10.76 11.61
C LEU A 98 -5.24 -10.99 12.96
N LYS A 99 -5.54 -10.22 14.00
CA LYS A 99 -5.06 -10.48 15.36
C LYS A 99 -5.58 -11.84 15.87
N ASP A 100 -6.85 -12.14 15.66
CA ASP A 100 -7.45 -13.44 16.04
C ASP A 100 -6.84 -14.61 15.26
N TRP A 101 -6.40 -14.39 14.01
CA TRP A 101 -5.61 -15.35 13.25
C TRP A 101 -4.20 -15.55 13.82
N GLY A 102 -3.72 -14.63 14.66
CA GLY A 102 -2.39 -14.64 15.27
C GLY A 102 -1.36 -13.85 14.48
N MET A 103 -1.77 -12.76 13.80
CA MET A 103 -0.87 -11.81 13.17
C MET A 103 0.18 -11.30 14.15
N GLN A 104 1.43 -11.23 13.71
CA GLN A 104 2.57 -10.76 14.49
C GLN A 104 3.12 -9.43 13.97
N LEU A 105 2.96 -9.16 12.71
CA LEU A 105 3.45 -7.99 11.97
C LEU A 105 2.39 -7.55 10.99
N LEU A 106 2.22 -6.24 10.78
CA LEU A 106 1.27 -5.68 9.82
C LEU A 106 1.99 -5.00 8.65
N MET A 107 1.76 -5.48 7.43
CA MET A 107 2.06 -4.79 6.18
C MET A 107 0.76 -4.23 5.59
N GLY A 108 0.49 -2.97 5.81
CA GLY A 108 -0.78 -2.30 5.45
C GLY A 108 -1.07 -1.14 6.39
N THR A 109 -2.13 -0.35 6.18
CA THR A 109 -3.08 -0.54 5.07
C THR A 109 -2.62 0.16 3.79
N VAL A 110 -3.42 0.04 2.73
CA VAL A 110 -3.06 0.51 1.38
C VAL A 110 -3.46 1.97 1.16
N THR A 111 -4.63 2.41 1.63
CA THR A 111 -5.14 3.77 1.46
C THR A 111 -5.16 4.55 2.77
N SER A 112 -5.07 5.89 2.69
CA SER A 112 -4.77 6.75 3.84
C SER A 112 -5.82 6.73 4.95
N ALA A 113 -7.11 6.91 4.64
CA ALA A 113 -8.14 6.95 5.68
C ALA A 113 -8.26 5.64 6.49
N PRO A 114 -8.29 4.44 5.89
CA PRO A 114 -8.14 3.17 6.60
C PRO A 114 -6.83 3.05 7.39
N CYS A 115 -5.71 3.57 6.85
CA CYS A 115 -4.40 3.48 7.49
C CYS A 115 -4.36 4.23 8.82
N ILE A 116 -4.89 5.45 8.86
CA ILE A 116 -4.94 6.28 10.05
C ILE A 116 -5.68 5.57 11.19
N GLU A 117 -6.83 4.95 10.90
CA GLU A 117 -7.62 4.25 11.93
C GLU A 117 -6.94 2.97 12.42
N VAL A 118 -6.27 2.24 11.54
CA VAL A 118 -5.55 1.00 11.88
C VAL A 118 -4.24 1.34 12.62
N GLU A 119 -3.54 2.40 12.24
CA GLU A 119 -2.34 2.88 12.90
C GLU A 119 -2.59 3.12 14.39
N GLY A 120 -3.69 3.83 14.74
CA GLY A 120 -4.06 4.05 16.12
C GLY A 120 -4.30 2.75 16.92
N LYS A 121 -4.72 1.65 16.27
CA LYS A 121 -4.83 0.31 16.89
C LYS A 121 -3.46 -0.35 17.04
N ALA A 122 -2.64 -0.27 16.00
CA ALA A 122 -1.29 -0.84 16.01
C ALA A 122 -0.41 -0.20 17.10
N VAL A 123 -0.50 1.13 17.27
CA VAL A 123 0.17 1.86 18.37
C VAL A 123 -0.31 1.34 19.74
N ALA A 124 -1.63 1.24 19.95
CA ALA A 124 -2.19 0.80 21.22
C ALA A 124 -1.81 -0.65 21.58
N ASP A 125 -1.61 -1.50 20.58
CA ASP A 125 -1.24 -2.91 20.75
C ASP A 125 0.27 -3.15 20.73
N ASN A 126 1.11 -2.12 20.53
CA ASN A 126 2.53 -2.22 20.22
C ASN A 126 2.79 -3.26 19.11
N MET A 127 2.07 -3.12 17.98
CA MET A 127 2.18 -3.94 16.77
C MET A 127 3.01 -3.20 15.73
N PHE A 128 4.08 -3.80 15.23
CA PHE A 128 4.85 -3.22 14.12
C PHE A 128 3.97 -3.03 12.87
N LEU A 129 3.99 -1.82 12.31
CA LEU A 129 3.25 -1.45 11.12
C LEU A 129 4.19 -0.88 10.06
N LEU A 130 4.14 -1.44 8.85
CA LEU A 130 4.76 -0.87 7.65
C LEU A 130 3.70 -0.72 6.56
N THR A 131 3.23 0.52 6.30
CA THR A 131 2.31 0.72 5.18
C THR A 131 3.06 0.78 3.85
N PRO A 132 2.62 0.03 2.83
CA PRO A 132 3.23 0.10 1.50
C PRO A 132 2.91 1.42 0.79
N SER A 133 1.72 1.99 1.03
CA SER A 133 1.19 3.09 0.21
C SER A 133 0.25 4.06 0.95
N GLY A 134 0.15 4.01 2.26
CA GLY A 134 -0.57 5.02 3.05
C GLY A 134 0.25 6.30 3.16
N THR A 135 -0.12 7.34 2.41
CA THR A 135 0.68 8.54 2.17
C THR A 135 0.36 9.71 3.10
N ALA A 136 -0.83 9.75 3.74
CA ALA A 136 -1.17 10.79 4.70
C ALA A 136 -0.19 10.79 5.89
N VAL A 137 0.11 11.98 6.41
CA VAL A 137 1.11 12.15 7.49
C VAL A 137 0.74 11.30 8.70
N GLU A 138 -0.55 11.22 9.00
CA GLU A 138 -1.09 10.51 10.15
C GLU A 138 -0.99 8.98 10.06
N CYS A 139 -0.65 8.43 8.88
CA CYS A 139 -0.47 6.97 8.73
C CYS A 139 0.70 6.39 9.53
N ILE A 140 1.62 7.25 9.99
CA ILE A 140 2.83 6.86 10.73
C ILE A 140 3.09 7.79 11.92
N SER A 141 2.05 8.13 12.67
CA SER A 141 2.17 9.01 13.84
C SER A 141 2.85 8.36 15.04
N GLY A 142 2.86 7.04 15.12
CA GLY A 142 3.45 6.27 16.22
C GLY A 142 4.87 5.83 15.93
N ASP A 143 5.67 5.65 16.99
CA ASP A 143 7.08 5.23 16.91
C ASP A 143 7.28 3.80 16.35
N ASN A 144 6.19 3.03 16.22
CA ASN A 144 6.15 1.67 15.69
C ASN A 144 5.55 1.57 14.27
N ALA A 145 5.31 2.72 13.63
CA ALA A 145 4.71 2.83 12.32
C ALA A 145 5.69 3.42 11.31
N PHE A 146 5.80 2.78 10.16
CA PHE A 146 6.68 3.14 9.05
C PHE A 146 5.90 3.15 7.74
N ARG A 147 6.36 3.94 6.76
CA ARG A 147 5.84 3.86 5.38
C ARG A 147 6.93 3.46 4.40
N LEU A 148 6.54 2.84 3.30
CA LEU A 148 7.43 2.59 2.17
C LEU A 148 7.31 3.66 1.08
N CYS A 149 6.12 4.21 0.88
CA CYS A 149 5.81 5.26 -0.09
C CYS A 149 6.32 6.65 0.37
N PHE A 150 6.22 7.64 -0.49
CA PHE A 150 6.43 9.05 -0.14
C PHE A 150 5.13 9.66 0.46
N SER A 151 5.27 10.77 1.21
CA SER A 151 4.12 11.40 1.87
C SER A 151 3.29 12.33 0.97
N ASP A 152 2.05 12.63 1.36
CA ASP A 152 1.18 13.60 0.67
C ASP A 152 1.81 14.99 0.53
N PRO A 153 2.47 15.57 1.58
CA PRO A 153 3.20 16.82 1.41
C PRO A 153 4.30 16.75 0.36
N THR A 154 5.00 15.63 0.26
CA THR A 154 6.02 15.41 -0.79
C THR A 154 5.36 15.36 -2.16
N GLN A 155 4.26 14.64 -2.33
CA GLN A 155 3.53 14.57 -3.59
C GLN A 155 3.05 15.94 -4.06
N GLY A 156 2.39 16.71 -3.18
CA GLY A 156 1.89 18.04 -3.51
C GLY A 156 2.99 19.01 -3.91
N THR A 157 4.08 19.07 -3.13
CA THR A 157 5.23 19.92 -3.40
C THR A 157 5.90 19.54 -4.72
N LYS A 158 6.21 18.25 -4.92
CA LYS A 158 6.88 17.75 -6.12
C LYS A 158 6.02 17.88 -7.38
N SER A 159 4.70 17.78 -7.27
CA SER A 159 3.77 18.05 -8.38
C SER A 159 3.88 19.50 -8.85
N ALA A 160 3.87 20.47 -7.92
CA ALA A 160 4.02 21.88 -8.27
C ALA A 160 5.41 22.18 -8.86
N GLU A 161 6.48 21.65 -8.25
CA GLU A 161 7.85 21.76 -8.75
C GLU A 161 7.97 21.21 -10.18
N PHE A 162 7.40 20.02 -10.43
CA PHE A 162 7.47 19.38 -11.74
C PHE A 162 6.70 20.17 -12.81
N ILE A 163 5.49 20.62 -12.52
CA ILE A 163 4.67 21.42 -13.42
C ILE A 163 5.39 22.73 -13.76
N GLY A 164 5.94 23.43 -12.77
CA GLY A 164 6.63 24.71 -12.96
C GLY A 164 7.95 24.56 -13.70
N THR A 165 8.84 23.67 -13.25
CA THR A 165 10.16 23.43 -13.84
C THR A 165 10.06 23.02 -15.31
N ASN A 166 9.11 22.15 -15.65
CA ASN A 166 8.88 21.70 -17.02
C ASN A 166 7.97 22.64 -17.83
N SER A 167 7.54 23.76 -17.24
CA SER A 167 6.66 24.73 -17.89
C SER A 167 5.40 24.08 -18.49
N LEU A 168 4.81 23.11 -17.81
CA LEU A 168 3.65 22.36 -18.31
C LEU A 168 2.42 23.27 -18.42
N ALA A 169 2.21 24.15 -17.44
CA ALA A 169 1.11 25.10 -17.41
C ALA A 169 1.40 26.29 -16.50
N LYS A 170 0.74 27.43 -16.76
CA LYS A 170 0.70 28.58 -15.84
C LYS A 170 -0.62 28.69 -15.11
N LYS A 171 -1.71 28.22 -15.70
CA LYS A 171 -3.06 28.24 -15.13
C LYS A 171 -3.52 26.82 -14.86
N VAL A 172 -3.73 26.51 -13.59
CA VAL A 172 -4.09 25.17 -13.13
C VAL A 172 -5.46 25.22 -12.45
N ALA A 173 -6.36 24.32 -12.83
CA ALA A 173 -7.54 24.00 -12.05
C ALA A 173 -7.27 22.74 -11.21
N VAL A 174 -7.81 22.70 -10.00
CA VAL A 174 -7.70 21.54 -9.09
C VAL A 174 -9.10 20.99 -8.84
N ILE A 175 -9.25 19.67 -8.89
CA ILE A 175 -10.45 18.97 -8.40
C ILE A 175 -9.99 17.92 -7.38
N TYR A 176 -10.50 18.02 -6.13
CA TYR A 176 -10.04 17.15 -5.06
C TYR A 176 -11.16 16.74 -4.09
N ASP A 177 -10.97 15.64 -3.36
CA ASP A 177 -11.90 15.16 -2.34
C ASP A 177 -11.62 15.81 -0.99
N ILE A 178 -12.56 16.66 -0.51
CA ILE A 178 -12.43 17.33 0.80
C ILE A 178 -12.77 16.40 1.98
N SER A 179 -13.15 15.18 1.74
CA SER A 179 -13.44 14.17 2.78
C SER A 179 -12.34 13.13 2.94
N ASP A 180 -11.30 13.16 2.09
CA ASP A 180 -10.19 12.20 2.12
C ASP A 180 -8.88 12.87 2.56
N PRO A 181 -8.23 12.42 3.65
CA PRO A 181 -6.96 12.97 4.13
C PRO A 181 -5.86 12.95 3.06
N TYR A 182 -5.77 11.90 2.22
CA TYR A 182 -4.87 11.82 1.08
C TYR A 182 -5.00 13.03 0.15
N SER A 183 -6.21 13.26 -0.34
CA SER A 183 -6.50 14.31 -1.30
C SER A 183 -6.27 15.72 -0.73
N ILE A 184 -6.65 15.92 0.55
CA ILE A 184 -6.45 17.16 1.29
C ILE A 184 -4.95 17.46 1.46
N GLY A 185 -4.18 16.48 1.96
CA GLY A 185 -2.75 16.66 2.26
C GLY A 185 -1.93 17.04 1.02
N ILE A 186 -2.22 16.39 -0.10
CA ILE A 186 -1.58 16.73 -1.39
C ILE A 186 -1.96 18.15 -1.86
N TYR A 187 -3.28 18.46 -1.84
CA TYR A 187 -3.74 19.78 -2.29
C TYR A 187 -3.13 20.92 -1.47
N GLU A 188 -3.09 20.79 -0.14
CA GLU A 188 -2.53 21.82 0.73
C GLU A 188 -1.05 22.10 0.45
N ALA A 189 -0.26 21.05 0.22
CA ALA A 189 1.14 21.17 -0.13
C ALA A 189 1.33 21.75 -1.54
N PHE A 190 0.55 21.28 -2.51
CA PHE A 190 0.54 21.82 -3.87
C PHE A 190 0.21 23.32 -3.88
N GLN A 191 -0.85 23.76 -3.19
CA GLN A 191 -1.26 25.14 -3.10
C GLN A 191 -0.15 26.04 -2.54
N LYS A 192 0.56 25.56 -1.53
CA LYS A 192 1.67 26.27 -0.88
C LYS A 192 2.84 26.51 -1.83
N GLU A 193 3.16 25.47 -2.65
CA GLU A 193 4.32 25.51 -3.56
C GLU A 193 3.99 26.16 -4.91
N ALA A 194 2.75 26.10 -5.37
CA ALA A 194 2.32 26.57 -6.68
C ALA A 194 2.77 28.02 -6.98
N ALA A 195 2.63 28.93 -6.01
CA ALA A 195 3.05 30.32 -6.17
C ALA A 195 4.58 30.48 -6.38
N ASN A 196 5.39 29.66 -5.70
CA ASN A 196 6.85 29.65 -5.84
C ASN A 196 7.26 29.19 -7.24
N GLN A 197 6.45 28.34 -7.86
CA GLN A 197 6.66 27.78 -9.19
C GLN A 197 6.03 28.62 -10.31
N GLY A 198 5.44 29.77 -9.98
CA GLY A 198 4.78 30.67 -10.95
C GLY A 198 3.47 30.09 -11.53
N ILE A 199 2.84 29.19 -10.79
CA ILE A 199 1.55 28.59 -11.13
C ILE A 199 0.43 29.42 -10.50
N GLU A 200 -0.54 29.83 -11.31
CA GLU A 200 -1.79 30.43 -10.88
C GLU A 200 -2.86 29.33 -10.76
N ILE A 201 -3.38 29.12 -9.56
CA ILE A 201 -4.54 28.24 -9.37
C ILE A 201 -5.80 29.04 -9.69
N VAL A 202 -6.39 28.79 -10.87
CA VAL A 202 -7.52 29.57 -11.43
C VAL A 202 -8.89 29.03 -11.03
N SER A 203 -8.98 27.76 -10.62
CA SER A 203 -10.20 27.12 -10.09
C SER A 203 -9.83 26.07 -9.07
N VAL A 204 -10.62 25.98 -8.01
CA VAL A 204 -10.53 24.92 -6.99
C VAL A 204 -11.92 24.36 -6.79
N GLU A 205 -12.13 23.15 -7.24
CA GLU A 205 -13.40 22.45 -7.17
C GLU A 205 -13.28 21.23 -6.24
N THR A 206 -14.35 20.92 -5.56
CA THR A 206 -14.36 19.87 -4.55
C THR A 206 -15.51 18.90 -4.72
N PHE A 207 -15.33 17.72 -4.15
CA PHE A 207 -16.37 16.72 -3.96
C PHE A 207 -16.16 16.00 -2.61
N THR A 208 -17.03 15.06 -2.29
CA THR A 208 -16.92 14.21 -1.11
C THR A 208 -17.21 12.77 -1.51
N GLY A 209 -16.86 11.80 -0.66
CA GLY A 209 -17.16 10.40 -0.88
C GLY A 209 -18.63 10.08 -1.22
N GLU A 210 -19.59 10.94 -0.81
CA GLU A 210 -21.01 10.81 -1.14
C GLU A 210 -21.40 11.37 -2.52
N SER A 211 -20.56 12.26 -3.10
CA SER A 211 -20.85 12.99 -4.36
C SER A 211 -19.88 12.69 -5.50
N LYS A 212 -19.24 11.52 -5.47
CA LYS A 212 -18.15 11.12 -6.36
C LYS A 212 -18.55 10.39 -7.64
N THR A 213 -19.72 10.64 -8.17
CA THR A 213 -20.24 9.98 -9.38
C THR A 213 -20.57 10.94 -10.54
N ASP A 214 -20.75 12.23 -10.25
CA ASP A 214 -21.03 13.27 -11.24
C ASP A 214 -20.20 14.51 -10.95
N PHE A 215 -19.30 14.83 -11.88
CA PHE A 215 -18.36 15.95 -11.79
C PHE A 215 -18.64 17.04 -12.84
N THR A 216 -19.81 17.01 -13.48
CA THR A 216 -20.18 17.92 -14.57
C THR A 216 -19.99 19.39 -14.18
N VAL A 217 -20.39 19.77 -12.97
CA VAL A 217 -20.27 21.16 -12.47
C VAL A 217 -18.82 21.53 -12.25
N GLN A 218 -18.03 20.66 -11.62
CA GLN A 218 -16.62 20.89 -11.32
C GLN A 218 -15.81 21.02 -12.63
N VAL A 219 -16.03 20.09 -13.56
CA VAL A 219 -15.34 20.09 -14.86
C VAL A 219 -15.72 21.32 -15.70
N GLN A 220 -17.00 21.73 -15.69
CA GLN A 220 -17.45 22.93 -16.40
C GLN A 220 -16.79 24.20 -15.83
N LYS A 221 -16.70 24.33 -14.51
CA LYS A 221 -16.04 25.49 -13.88
C LYS A 221 -14.53 25.51 -14.16
N ALA A 222 -13.87 24.33 -14.12
CA ALA A 222 -12.47 24.23 -14.50
C ALA A 222 -12.24 24.70 -15.95
N LYS A 223 -13.10 24.29 -16.88
CA LYS A 223 -13.07 24.75 -18.28
C LYS A 223 -13.28 26.27 -18.38
N ASP A 224 -14.31 26.80 -17.71
CA ASP A 224 -14.66 28.23 -17.78
C ASP A 224 -13.59 29.14 -17.15
N SER A 225 -12.76 28.61 -16.24
CA SER A 225 -11.65 29.33 -15.63
C SER A 225 -10.47 29.57 -16.60
N GLY A 226 -10.46 28.89 -17.75
CA GLY A 226 -9.36 28.94 -18.72
C GLY A 226 -8.10 28.20 -18.24
N ALA A 227 -8.27 27.16 -17.41
CA ALA A 227 -7.18 26.32 -16.98
C ALA A 227 -6.50 25.60 -18.17
N GLU A 228 -5.19 25.58 -18.17
CA GLU A 228 -4.33 24.89 -19.14
C GLU A 228 -4.02 23.45 -18.70
N LEU A 229 -4.10 23.21 -17.38
CA LEU A 229 -3.84 21.91 -16.74
C LEU A 229 -4.87 21.66 -15.65
N LEU A 230 -5.32 20.42 -15.57
CA LEU A 230 -6.16 19.89 -14.52
C LEU A 230 -5.29 19.04 -13.57
N PHE A 231 -5.15 19.49 -12.32
CA PHE A 231 -4.46 18.74 -11.27
C PHE A 231 -5.48 17.93 -10.48
N LEU A 232 -5.25 16.62 -10.40
CA LEU A 232 -6.15 15.63 -9.82
C LEU A 232 -5.45 14.85 -8.69
N PRO A 233 -5.33 15.41 -7.46
CA PRO A 233 -4.83 14.68 -6.30
C PRO A 233 -5.93 13.77 -5.72
N ILE A 234 -6.34 12.77 -6.49
CA ILE A 234 -7.47 11.87 -6.21
C ILE A 234 -7.16 10.47 -6.72
N TYR A 235 -8.04 9.51 -6.45
CA TYR A 235 -7.89 8.15 -6.92
C TYR A 235 -8.38 7.95 -8.36
N TYR A 236 -7.90 6.87 -9.00
CA TYR A 236 -8.09 6.60 -10.43
C TYR A 236 -9.56 6.47 -10.85
N GLN A 237 -10.45 6.00 -9.96
CA GLN A 237 -11.88 5.85 -10.28
C GLN A 237 -12.54 7.22 -10.54
N GLU A 238 -12.41 8.14 -9.61
CA GLU A 238 -12.95 9.50 -9.72
C GLU A 238 -12.27 10.25 -10.87
N ALA A 239 -10.95 10.11 -11.03
CA ALA A 239 -10.22 10.70 -12.14
C ALA A 239 -10.75 10.22 -13.50
N SER A 240 -11.05 8.92 -13.64
CA SER A 240 -11.62 8.36 -14.87
C SER A 240 -12.96 8.99 -15.22
N LEU A 241 -13.83 9.25 -14.25
CA LEU A 241 -15.12 9.92 -14.46
C LEU A 241 -14.95 11.38 -14.84
N ILE A 242 -14.02 12.08 -14.20
CA ILE A 242 -13.68 13.48 -14.51
C ILE A 242 -13.16 13.59 -15.95
N LEU A 243 -12.27 12.71 -16.37
CA LEU A 243 -11.72 12.74 -17.73
C LEU A 243 -12.76 12.41 -18.80
N ARG A 244 -13.66 11.45 -18.57
CA ARG A 244 -14.80 11.19 -19.47
C ARG A 244 -15.72 12.40 -19.58
N GLN A 245 -15.95 13.11 -18.48
CA GLN A 245 -16.81 14.30 -18.50
C GLN A 245 -16.11 15.49 -19.16
N ALA A 246 -14.81 15.66 -18.96
CA ALA A 246 -14.02 16.67 -19.66
C ALA A 246 -14.09 16.48 -21.19
N ASP A 247 -13.87 15.25 -21.67
CA ASP A 247 -14.01 14.90 -23.09
C ASP A 247 -15.41 15.21 -23.62
N SER A 248 -16.46 14.80 -22.88
CA SER A 248 -17.86 15.00 -23.30
C SER A 248 -18.25 16.46 -23.54
N ILE A 249 -17.59 17.42 -22.88
CA ILE A 249 -17.84 18.87 -23.05
C ILE A 249 -16.75 19.55 -23.90
N GLY A 250 -15.81 18.79 -24.49
CA GLY A 250 -14.69 19.31 -25.26
C GLY A 250 -13.75 20.19 -24.44
N PHE A 251 -13.39 19.73 -23.24
CA PHE A 251 -12.36 20.31 -22.41
C PHE A 251 -11.13 19.39 -22.44
N GLU A 252 -10.06 19.85 -23.06
CA GLU A 252 -8.84 19.10 -23.35
C GLU A 252 -7.63 19.74 -22.64
N PRO A 253 -7.60 19.83 -21.29
CA PRO A 253 -6.45 20.32 -20.55
C PRO A 253 -5.33 19.28 -20.53
N LYS A 254 -4.09 19.68 -20.24
CA LYS A 254 -3.12 18.72 -19.70
C LYS A 254 -3.64 18.16 -18.39
N VAL A 255 -3.30 16.91 -18.09
CA VAL A 255 -3.71 16.25 -16.84
C VAL A 255 -2.48 15.86 -16.05
N PHE A 256 -2.44 16.21 -14.78
CA PHE A 256 -1.40 15.81 -13.85
C PHE A 256 -2.02 15.34 -12.55
N GLY A 257 -1.51 14.26 -11.99
CA GLY A 257 -1.95 13.73 -10.71
C GLY A 257 -0.81 13.16 -9.89
N CYS A 258 -1.17 12.37 -8.90
CA CYS A 258 -0.28 11.74 -7.95
C CYS A 258 -0.37 10.21 -8.07
N ASP A 259 0.21 9.49 -7.14
CA ASP A 259 0.23 8.03 -7.13
C ASP A 259 -1.16 7.38 -7.25
N GLY A 260 -2.20 8.06 -6.74
CA GLY A 260 -3.59 7.63 -6.87
C GLY A 260 -4.14 7.58 -8.30
N LEU A 261 -3.42 8.07 -9.33
CA LEU A 261 -3.80 7.86 -10.72
C LEU A 261 -3.28 6.53 -11.31
N ASP A 262 -2.36 5.86 -10.62
CA ASP A 262 -1.86 4.56 -11.08
C ASP A 262 -2.98 3.51 -11.04
N GLY A 263 -3.14 2.76 -12.14
CA GLY A 263 -4.29 1.87 -12.36
C GLY A 263 -5.39 2.49 -13.22
N ILE A 264 -5.29 3.77 -13.64
CA ILE A 264 -6.31 4.41 -14.49
C ILE A 264 -6.49 3.70 -15.84
N LEU A 265 -5.43 3.04 -16.35
CA LEU A 265 -5.47 2.26 -17.59
C LEU A 265 -6.42 1.03 -17.51
N ASP A 266 -6.77 0.59 -16.31
CA ASP A 266 -7.70 -0.54 -16.12
C ASP A 266 -9.18 -0.14 -16.25
N VAL A 267 -9.48 1.17 -16.12
CA VAL A 267 -10.86 1.67 -16.01
C VAL A 267 -11.24 2.73 -17.02
N LEU A 268 -10.28 3.33 -17.72
CA LEU A 268 -10.48 4.39 -18.69
C LEU A 268 -10.00 3.95 -20.08
N ASP A 269 -10.71 4.41 -21.12
CA ASP A 269 -10.33 4.14 -22.51
C ASP A 269 -8.93 4.71 -22.80
N LYS A 270 -8.10 3.96 -23.51
CA LYS A 270 -6.68 4.31 -23.74
C LYS A 270 -6.49 5.70 -24.37
N GLU A 271 -7.41 6.06 -25.25
CA GLU A 271 -7.42 7.36 -25.92
C GLU A 271 -7.60 8.52 -24.93
N LEU A 272 -8.37 8.33 -23.87
CA LEU A 272 -8.58 9.33 -22.80
C LEU A 272 -7.46 9.30 -21.74
N CYS A 273 -6.68 8.23 -21.68
CA CYS A 273 -5.48 8.15 -20.86
C CYS A 273 -4.25 8.79 -21.50
N GLU A 274 -4.29 9.03 -22.82
CA GLU A 274 -3.13 9.57 -23.54
C GLU A 274 -2.72 10.92 -22.97
N ASP A 275 -1.42 11.12 -22.74
CA ASP A 275 -0.83 12.31 -22.15
C ASP A 275 -1.19 12.57 -20.67
N VAL A 276 -1.87 11.65 -19.96
CA VAL A 276 -2.04 11.76 -18.51
C VAL A 276 -0.68 11.54 -17.84
N MET A 277 -0.33 12.46 -16.94
CA MET A 277 0.93 12.47 -16.19
C MET A 277 0.65 12.29 -14.71
N PHE A 278 1.53 11.61 -13.98
CA PHE A 278 1.43 11.51 -12.52
C PHE A 278 2.76 11.13 -11.87
N LEU A 279 2.83 11.31 -10.55
CA LEU A 279 3.98 10.91 -9.76
C LEU A 279 3.87 9.44 -9.34
N THR A 280 4.99 8.71 -9.42
CA THR A 280 5.12 7.31 -9.00
C THR A 280 6.55 7.02 -8.55
N PRO A 281 6.79 6.08 -7.63
CA PRO A 281 8.15 5.61 -7.32
C PRO A 281 8.64 4.53 -8.29
N PHE A 282 7.75 3.94 -9.10
CA PHE A 282 8.01 2.74 -9.90
C PHE A 282 7.64 2.94 -11.37
N ALA A 283 8.50 2.47 -12.26
CA ALA A 283 8.24 2.41 -13.70
C ALA A 283 8.49 0.94 -14.15
N PRO A 284 7.46 0.24 -14.65
CA PRO A 284 7.60 -1.18 -15.02
C PRO A 284 8.48 -1.41 -16.25
N ASP A 285 8.81 -0.36 -16.99
CA ASP A 285 9.71 -0.33 -18.16
C ASP A 285 11.16 0.07 -17.81
N ALA A 286 11.50 0.20 -16.53
CA ALA A 286 12.86 0.50 -16.12
C ALA A 286 13.84 -0.63 -16.54
N ASP A 287 15.00 -0.21 -17.10
CA ASP A 287 16.01 -1.13 -17.63
C ASP A 287 17.01 -1.55 -16.53
N ASP A 288 16.52 -2.28 -15.53
CA ASP A 288 17.33 -2.92 -14.49
C ASP A 288 16.90 -4.36 -14.22
N ASP A 289 17.85 -5.18 -13.73
CA ASP A 289 17.64 -6.62 -13.56
C ASP A 289 16.54 -6.95 -12.53
N LEU A 290 16.41 -6.17 -11.46
CA LEU A 290 15.43 -6.40 -10.40
C LEU A 290 14.02 -6.14 -10.91
N THR A 291 13.81 -5.00 -11.57
CA THR A 291 12.53 -4.64 -12.19
C THR A 291 12.13 -5.66 -13.25
N ASN A 292 13.05 -6.01 -14.15
CA ASN A 292 12.80 -7.00 -15.21
C ASN A 292 12.39 -8.37 -14.63
N LYS A 293 13.05 -8.82 -13.55
CA LYS A 293 12.73 -10.07 -12.86
C LYS A 293 11.35 -10.02 -12.23
N PHE A 294 11.03 -8.93 -11.52
CA PHE A 294 9.74 -8.75 -10.86
C PHE A 294 8.58 -8.66 -11.85
N VAL A 295 8.70 -7.83 -12.88
CA VAL A 295 7.68 -7.67 -13.93
C VAL A 295 7.42 -9.02 -14.62
N LYS A 296 8.47 -9.78 -14.92
CA LYS A 296 8.32 -11.11 -15.49
C LYS A 296 7.62 -12.08 -14.52
N ALA A 297 8.01 -12.13 -13.26
CA ALA A 297 7.40 -13.00 -12.26
C ALA A 297 5.91 -12.65 -12.05
N TYR A 298 5.59 -11.36 -12.05
CA TYR A 298 4.23 -10.86 -11.94
C TYR A 298 3.37 -11.28 -13.15
N ALA A 299 3.87 -11.07 -14.37
CA ALA A 299 3.19 -11.46 -15.59
C ALA A 299 3.01 -12.99 -15.70
N ASP A 300 4.03 -13.77 -15.37
CA ASP A 300 3.98 -15.25 -15.40
C ASP A 300 2.91 -15.79 -14.43
N LYS A 301 2.74 -15.15 -13.27
CA LYS A 301 1.83 -15.60 -12.21
C LYS A 301 0.41 -15.08 -12.38
N PHE A 302 0.22 -13.91 -12.99
CA PHE A 302 -1.04 -13.18 -13.02
C PHE A 302 -1.51 -12.85 -14.46
N ASP A 303 -1.56 -13.86 -15.32
CA ASP A 303 -2.16 -13.84 -16.65
C ASP A 303 -1.63 -12.73 -17.59
N GLY A 304 -0.32 -12.44 -17.51
CA GLY A 304 0.33 -11.43 -18.35
C GLY A 304 0.08 -9.98 -17.92
N LYS A 305 -0.45 -9.75 -16.73
CA LYS A 305 -0.64 -8.38 -16.20
C LYS A 305 0.69 -7.68 -15.97
N VAL A 306 0.69 -6.38 -16.18
CA VAL A 306 1.80 -5.49 -15.83
C VAL A 306 1.57 -4.97 -14.41
N PRO A 307 2.58 -5.02 -13.53
CA PRO A 307 2.44 -4.49 -12.17
C PRO A 307 2.35 -2.96 -12.17
N ILE A 308 1.49 -2.42 -11.34
CA ILE A 308 1.46 -1.00 -10.95
C ILE A 308 2.32 -0.78 -9.71
N GLN A 309 2.61 0.49 -9.36
CA GLN A 309 3.51 0.83 -8.25
C GLN A 309 3.14 0.13 -6.93
N PHE A 310 1.85 -0.03 -6.63
CA PHE A 310 1.37 -0.65 -5.39
C PHE A 310 1.86 -2.10 -5.23
N ALA A 311 2.07 -2.81 -6.33
CA ALA A 311 2.66 -4.15 -6.28
C ALA A 311 4.15 -4.10 -5.97
N ALA A 312 4.88 -3.13 -6.52
CA ALA A 312 6.30 -2.92 -6.24
C ALA A 312 6.53 -2.44 -4.81
N ASP A 313 5.70 -1.51 -4.32
CA ASP A 313 5.77 -1.04 -2.93
C ASP A 313 5.53 -2.18 -1.94
N ALA A 314 4.56 -3.06 -2.19
CA ALA A 314 4.31 -4.20 -1.32
C ALA A 314 5.43 -5.26 -1.36
N TYR A 315 6.00 -5.49 -2.54
CA TYR A 315 7.18 -6.36 -2.68
C TYR A 315 8.34 -5.83 -1.83
N ASP A 316 8.66 -4.55 -1.98
CA ASP A 316 9.71 -3.87 -1.21
C ASP A 316 9.41 -3.86 0.30
N ALA A 317 8.13 -3.66 0.69
CA ALA A 317 7.72 -3.67 2.10
C ALA A 317 7.98 -5.03 2.77
N ILE A 318 7.68 -6.13 2.09
CA ILE A 318 7.96 -7.48 2.61
C ILE A 318 9.47 -7.71 2.71
N TYR A 319 10.27 -7.22 1.75
CA TYR A 319 11.73 -7.30 1.83
C TYR A 319 12.32 -6.41 2.91
N ALA A 320 11.74 -5.21 3.17
CA ALA A 320 12.13 -4.36 4.30
C ALA A 320 11.89 -5.07 5.65
N ILE A 321 10.70 -5.67 5.82
CA ILE A 321 10.38 -6.47 7.00
C ILE A 321 11.40 -7.62 7.17
N LYS A 322 11.74 -8.33 6.09
CA LYS A 322 12.76 -9.38 6.11
C LYS A 322 14.11 -8.85 6.58
N LEU A 323 14.59 -7.77 6.00
CA LEU A 323 15.90 -7.19 6.35
C LEU A 323 15.93 -6.73 7.82
N ALA A 324 14.88 -6.06 8.29
CA ALA A 324 14.75 -5.62 9.68
C ALA A 324 14.72 -6.82 10.64
N ALA A 325 13.97 -7.87 10.32
CA ALA A 325 13.85 -9.09 11.12
C ALA A 325 15.18 -9.88 11.18
N GLU A 326 15.91 -9.95 10.06
CA GLU A 326 17.25 -10.57 10.03
C GLU A 326 18.27 -9.74 10.79
N LYS A 327 18.26 -8.40 10.65
CA LYS A 327 19.12 -7.48 11.38
C LYS A 327 18.91 -7.58 12.89
N ALA A 328 17.66 -7.66 13.33
CA ALA A 328 17.29 -7.81 14.74
C ALA A 328 17.44 -9.25 15.26
N ASN A 329 17.68 -10.23 14.38
CA ASN A 329 17.76 -11.66 14.68
C ASN A 329 16.53 -12.17 15.45
N VAL A 330 15.34 -11.71 15.07
CA VAL A 330 14.06 -12.11 15.71
C VAL A 330 13.60 -13.49 15.26
N THR A 331 12.73 -14.10 16.10
CA THR A 331 12.13 -15.42 15.86
C THR A 331 10.62 -15.36 16.06
N PRO A 332 9.81 -16.23 15.42
CA PRO A 332 8.36 -16.14 15.47
C PRO A 332 7.73 -16.55 16.81
N ASP A 333 8.49 -17.04 17.77
CA ASP A 333 8.05 -17.32 19.15
C ASP A 333 8.13 -16.09 20.08
N MET A 334 8.74 -15.01 19.65
CA MET A 334 8.72 -13.72 20.36
C MET A 334 7.28 -13.17 20.42
N SER A 335 6.98 -12.44 21.49
CA SER A 335 5.70 -11.72 21.58
C SER A 335 5.61 -10.61 20.53
N VAL A 336 4.39 -10.21 20.19
CA VAL A 336 4.12 -9.11 19.25
C VAL A 336 4.87 -7.83 19.66
N SER A 337 4.85 -7.51 20.96
CA SER A 337 5.53 -6.31 21.47
C SER A 337 7.06 -6.41 21.37
N GLU A 338 7.65 -7.57 21.66
CA GLU A 338 9.11 -7.76 21.48
C GLU A 338 9.53 -7.69 20.02
N LEU A 339 8.71 -8.27 19.12
CA LEU A 339 8.92 -8.14 17.68
C LEU A 339 8.84 -6.68 17.22
N CYS A 340 7.81 -5.95 17.69
CA CYS A 340 7.60 -4.56 17.37
C CYS A 340 8.81 -3.69 17.77
N ASP A 341 9.26 -3.80 19.03
CA ASP A 341 10.38 -3.02 19.56
C ASP A 341 11.68 -3.32 18.78
N ALA A 342 11.93 -4.61 18.50
CA ALA A 342 13.12 -5.05 17.78
C ALA A 342 13.13 -4.61 16.31
N LEU A 343 11.98 -4.72 15.63
CA LEU A 343 11.85 -4.32 14.23
C LEU A 343 11.90 -2.80 14.06
N SER A 344 11.22 -2.03 14.92
CA SER A 344 11.25 -0.57 14.88
C SER A 344 12.66 -0.03 15.05
N ALA A 345 13.44 -0.61 15.96
CA ALA A 345 14.86 -0.25 16.11
C ALA A 345 15.69 -0.62 14.87
N ALA A 346 15.45 -1.81 14.29
CA ALA A 346 16.20 -2.28 13.14
C ALA A 346 15.88 -1.50 11.85
N MET A 347 14.64 -1.03 11.68
CA MET A 347 14.24 -0.20 10.52
C MET A 347 15.14 1.03 10.35
N LEU A 348 15.60 1.62 11.44
CA LEU A 348 16.48 2.80 11.40
C LEU A 348 17.93 2.48 10.99
N GLU A 349 18.29 1.20 10.88
CA GLU A 349 19.64 0.73 10.61
C GLU A 349 19.78 -0.08 9.32
N ILE A 350 18.67 -0.30 8.59
CA ILE A 350 18.70 -1.02 7.32
C ILE A 350 18.72 -0.07 6.14
N GLU A 351 19.23 -0.57 5.01
CA GLU A 351 19.14 0.02 3.68
C GLU A 351 18.60 -1.05 2.74
N LEU A 352 17.51 -0.76 2.08
CA LEU A 352 16.86 -1.64 1.12
C LEU A 352 17.19 -1.20 -0.31
N GLU A 353 17.81 -2.07 -1.08
CA GLU A 353 17.89 -1.97 -2.54
C GLU A 353 16.62 -2.59 -3.15
N GLY A 354 15.60 -1.74 -3.36
CA GLY A 354 14.26 -2.18 -3.78
C GLY A 354 13.93 -1.83 -5.23
N LEU A 355 12.77 -2.31 -5.68
CA LEU A 355 12.15 -1.96 -6.98
C LEU A 355 11.87 -0.46 -7.10
N THR A 356 11.56 0.17 -5.97
CA THR A 356 11.16 1.57 -5.90
C THR A 356 12.33 2.49 -5.50
N GLY A 357 13.55 1.96 -5.44
CA GLY A 357 14.81 2.67 -5.18
C GLY A 357 15.55 2.15 -3.96
N THR A 358 16.66 2.83 -3.62
CA THR A 358 17.42 2.58 -2.39
C THR A 358 16.76 3.33 -1.24
N ILE A 359 16.29 2.62 -0.22
CA ILE A 359 15.43 3.15 0.83
C ILE A 359 16.07 2.98 2.20
N THR A 360 16.09 4.07 2.95
CA THR A 360 16.41 4.14 4.38
C THR A 360 15.30 4.90 5.09
N TRP A 361 15.15 4.70 6.40
CA TRP A 361 14.11 5.35 7.21
C TRP A 361 14.71 6.22 8.29
N ASP A 362 14.07 7.33 8.57
CA ASP A 362 14.40 8.17 9.71
C ASP A 362 13.57 7.81 10.96
N ALA A 363 13.81 8.49 12.08
CA ALA A 363 13.15 8.21 13.36
C ALA A 363 11.65 8.55 13.37
N SER A 364 11.13 9.23 12.36
CA SER A 364 9.70 9.48 12.20
C SER A 364 8.99 8.39 11.37
N GLY A 365 9.73 7.35 10.92
CA GLY A 365 9.20 6.30 10.05
C GLY A 365 9.08 6.70 8.57
N GLU A 366 9.58 7.91 8.21
CA GLU A 366 9.60 8.39 6.83
C GLU A 366 10.78 7.80 6.05
N PRO A 367 10.55 7.34 4.80
CA PRO A 367 11.63 6.93 3.91
C PRO A 367 12.26 8.13 3.19
N ASN A 368 13.53 8.00 2.79
CA ASN A 368 14.23 8.93 1.91
C ASN A 368 13.78 8.83 0.44
N LYS A 369 12.48 8.67 0.19
CA LYS A 369 11.95 8.35 -1.15
C LYS A 369 11.56 9.60 -1.92
N GLU A 370 12.03 9.71 -3.16
CA GLU A 370 11.67 10.77 -4.09
C GLU A 370 10.75 10.22 -5.22
N PRO A 371 9.64 10.90 -5.51
CA PRO A 371 8.77 10.50 -6.61
C PRO A 371 9.43 10.77 -7.97
N LYS A 372 9.09 9.94 -8.96
CA LYS A 372 9.39 10.13 -10.37
C LYS A 372 8.09 10.52 -11.10
N ALA A 373 8.20 11.20 -12.23
CA ALA A 373 7.04 11.46 -13.06
C ALA A 373 6.96 10.44 -14.20
N VAL A 374 5.75 10.00 -14.51
CA VAL A 374 5.44 9.19 -15.68
C VAL A 374 4.38 9.87 -16.53
N ILE A 375 4.35 9.51 -17.81
CA ILE A 375 3.31 9.89 -18.76
C ILE A 375 2.76 8.64 -19.43
N ILE A 376 1.46 8.62 -19.65
CA ILE A 376 0.83 7.52 -20.41
C ILE A 376 0.95 7.83 -21.91
N LYS A 377 1.55 6.89 -22.65
CA LYS A 377 1.71 6.94 -24.11
C LYS A 377 1.39 5.57 -24.70
N ASP A 378 0.55 5.55 -25.74
CA ASP A 378 0.16 4.31 -26.42
C ASP A 378 -0.43 3.24 -25.47
N GLY A 379 -1.03 3.68 -24.36
CA GLY A 379 -1.60 2.82 -23.31
C GLY A 379 -0.56 2.13 -22.44
N ALA A 380 0.63 2.71 -22.29
CA ALA A 380 1.70 2.27 -21.39
C ALA A 380 2.27 3.42 -20.55
N TYR A 381 2.81 3.12 -19.38
CA TYR A 381 3.52 4.09 -18.55
C TYR A 381 4.94 4.28 -19.09
N ASN A 382 5.35 5.52 -19.25
CA ASN A 382 6.68 5.90 -19.74
C ASN A 382 7.30 6.89 -18.77
N ALA A 383 8.53 6.64 -18.32
CA ALA A 383 9.25 7.54 -17.43
C ALA A 383 9.48 8.92 -18.10
N MET A 384 9.20 9.99 -17.37
CA MET A 384 9.55 11.37 -17.78
C MET A 384 10.94 11.71 -17.23
N GLN A 385 11.73 12.46 -18.04
CA GLN A 385 13.07 12.92 -17.65
C GLN A 385 13.01 14.29 -16.98
#